data_d72db968e81b4467bab9566079618dcd
#
_entry.id   d72db968e81b4467bab9566079618dcd
#
_cell.length_a   1.000
_cell.length_b   1.000
_cell.length_c   1.000
_cell.angle_alpha   90.00
_cell.angle_beta   90.00
_cell.angle_gamma   90.00
#
_symmetry.space_group_name_H-M   'P 1'
#
loop_
_entity.id
_entity.type
_entity.pdbx_description
1 polymer ?
#
loop_
_entity_poly.entity_id
_entity_poly.type
_entity_poly.pdbx_seq_one_letter_code
_entity_poly.pdbx_strand_id
1 'polypeptide(L)'
;MLFRSLSYRFQEPKRFDIVVFPYKYEENTYYIKRIIGLPGDTVQVKDGYTYINGELLESDIYGAEVMIEAGTASEPITLGEDEYFVLGDNRNHSLDSRDPSVGILKREDLIGRAWVRIYPFDKMGVIRHE
;
A
#
# COMPACT_ATOMS: atom_id res chain seq x y z
N MET A 1 22.44 15.68 -6.43
CA MET A 1 21.72 15.18 -6.48
C MET A 1 21.30 14.17 -7.34
N LEU A 2 21.74 14.03 -8.20
CA LEU A 2 21.41 13.12 -9.00
C LEU A 2 21.48 11.77 -8.52
N PHE A 3 22.48 11.39 -7.82
CA PHE A 3 22.67 10.03 -7.47
C PHE A 3 21.60 9.48 -6.64
N ARG A 4 21.10 10.24 -5.71
CA ARG A 4 20.15 9.67 -4.86
C ARG A 4 18.88 9.54 -5.57
N SER A 5 18.56 10.46 -6.37
CA SER A 5 17.33 10.30 -7.07
C SER A 5 17.45 9.21 -8.07
N LEU A 6 18.64 8.93 -8.55
CA LEU A 6 18.80 7.83 -9.43
C LEU A 6 18.49 6.53 -8.77
N SER A 7 18.90 6.36 -7.53
CA SER A 7 18.58 5.16 -6.82
C SER A 7 17.11 4.96 -6.72
N TYR A 8 16.38 5.98 -6.41
CA TYR A 8 14.96 5.84 -6.32
C TYR A 8 14.38 5.42 -7.61
N ARG A 9 14.79 6.04 -8.68
CA ARG A 9 14.16 5.78 -9.94
C ARG A 9 14.33 4.38 -10.40
N PHE A 10 15.42 3.76 -10.02
CA PHE A 10 15.70 2.43 -10.49
C PHE A 10 15.25 1.33 -9.57
N GLN A 11 14.68 1.69 -8.44
CA GLN A 11 14.18 0.66 -7.55
C GLN A 11 12.68 0.63 -7.61
N GLU A 12 12.16 -0.43 -8.17
CA GLU A 12 10.72 -0.60 -8.22
C GLU A 12 10.21 -0.93 -6.85
N PRO A 13 9.07 -0.39 -6.47
CA PRO A 13 8.45 -0.81 -5.22
C PRO A 13 8.13 -2.29 -5.27
N LYS A 14 8.34 -2.96 -4.15
CA LYS A 14 8.10 -4.39 -4.05
C LYS A 14 6.96 -4.68 -3.10
N ARG A 15 6.43 -5.88 -3.22
CA ARG A 15 5.36 -6.29 -2.31
C ARG A 15 5.87 -6.19 -0.89
N PHE A 16 5.05 -5.66 -0.03
CA PHE A 16 5.31 -5.44 1.39
C PHE A 16 6.23 -4.26 1.70
N ASP A 17 6.70 -3.53 0.70
CA ASP A 17 7.38 -2.27 0.95
C ASP A 17 6.40 -1.29 1.58
N ILE A 18 6.92 -0.43 2.42
CA ILE A 18 6.12 0.64 3.00
C ILE A 18 6.35 1.89 2.18
N VAL A 19 5.28 2.56 1.84
CA VAL A 19 5.35 3.75 1.00
C VAL A 19 4.61 4.91 1.65
N VAL A 20 5.00 6.10 1.25
CA VAL A 20 4.38 7.33 1.70
C VAL A 20 3.77 8.00 0.49
N PHE A 21 2.56 8.49 0.63
CA PHE A 21 1.89 9.19 -0.46
C PHE A 21 0.96 10.26 0.11
N PRO A 22 0.71 11.33 -0.64
CA PRO A 22 -0.20 12.37 -0.15
C PRO A 22 -1.64 11.90 -0.24
N TYR A 23 -2.44 12.28 0.76
CA TYR A 23 -3.86 12.01 0.71
C TYR A 23 -4.52 13.12 -0.09
N LYS A 24 -5.20 12.77 -1.16
CA LYS A 24 -5.67 13.78 -2.11
C LYS A 24 -6.79 14.67 -1.61
N TYR A 25 -7.43 14.29 -0.55
CA TYR A 25 -8.56 15.08 -0.06
C TYR A 25 -8.22 15.99 1.12
N GLU A 26 -6.96 16.03 1.52
CA GLU A 26 -6.58 16.84 2.66
C GLU A 26 -5.17 17.35 2.48
N GLU A 27 -4.99 18.65 2.42
CA GLU A 27 -3.68 19.23 2.22
C GLU A 27 -2.73 18.88 3.32
N ASN A 28 -1.47 18.71 2.96
CA ASN A 28 -0.39 18.46 3.92
C ASN A 28 -0.62 17.21 4.75
N THR A 29 -1.38 16.27 4.23
CA THR A 29 -1.63 15.00 4.90
C THR A 29 -1.03 13.89 4.07
N TYR A 30 -0.23 13.05 4.72
CA TYR A 30 0.44 11.96 4.06
C TYR A 30 0.11 10.67 4.78
N TYR A 31 -0.04 9.62 4.02
CA TYR A 31 -0.33 8.31 4.58
C TYR A 31 0.86 7.39 4.39
N ILE A 32 1.04 6.48 5.33
CA ILE A 32 2.07 5.46 5.26
C ILE A 32 1.34 4.13 5.24
N LYS A 33 1.50 3.39 4.16
CA LYS A 33 0.80 2.11 3.98
C LYS A 33 1.75 1.09 3.38
N ARG A 34 1.34 -0.16 3.40
CA ARG A 34 2.17 -1.26 2.88
C ARG A 34 1.65 -1.70 1.53
N ILE A 35 2.55 -1.90 0.59
CA ILE A 35 2.19 -2.38 -0.75
C ILE A 35 1.81 -3.84 -0.67
N ILE A 36 0.63 -4.17 -1.16
CA ILE A 36 0.13 -5.53 -1.20
C ILE A 36 0.01 -6.00 -2.65
N GLY A 37 -0.49 -5.17 -3.54
CA GLY A 37 -0.62 -5.53 -4.94
C GLY A 37 0.35 -4.77 -5.79
N LEU A 38 0.93 -5.44 -6.76
CA LEU A 38 1.91 -4.89 -7.69
C LEU A 38 1.29 -4.76 -9.07
N PRO A 39 1.92 -3.99 -9.98
CA PRO A 39 1.39 -3.87 -11.33
C PRO A 39 1.15 -5.23 -11.95
N GLY A 40 0.01 -5.38 -12.57
CA GLY A 40 -0.37 -6.63 -13.21
C GLY A 40 -1.07 -7.63 -12.31
N ASP A 41 -1.05 -7.40 -11.00
CA ASP A 41 -1.73 -8.33 -10.09
C ASP A 41 -3.23 -8.11 -10.11
N THR A 42 -3.96 -9.18 -9.86
CA THR A 42 -5.38 -9.09 -9.57
C THR A 42 -5.56 -9.29 -8.07
N VAL A 43 -6.10 -8.29 -7.41
CA VAL A 43 -6.22 -8.28 -5.96
C VAL A 43 -7.67 -8.44 -5.57
N GLN A 44 -7.93 -9.27 -4.58
CA GLN A 44 -9.27 -9.41 -4.03
C GLN A 44 -9.16 -9.69 -2.54
N VAL A 45 -10.09 -9.13 -1.77
CA VAL A 45 -10.23 -9.46 -0.35
C VAL A 45 -11.48 -10.30 -0.24
N LYS A 46 -11.30 -11.54 0.17
CA LYS A 46 -12.40 -12.48 0.25
C LYS A 46 -12.33 -13.23 1.56
N ASP A 47 -13.45 -13.30 2.26
CA ASP A 47 -13.53 -13.97 3.55
C ASP A 47 -12.51 -13.42 4.54
N GLY A 48 -12.17 -12.16 4.41
CA GLY A 48 -11.27 -11.51 5.35
C GLY A 48 -9.80 -11.63 5.02
N TYR A 49 -9.45 -12.29 3.92
CA TYR A 49 -8.06 -12.51 3.55
C TYR A 49 -7.77 -11.96 2.16
N THR A 50 -6.50 -11.65 1.93
CA THR A 50 -6.08 -11.10 0.65
C THR A 50 -5.70 -12.21 -0.30
N TYR A 51 -6.17 -12.10 -1.52
CA TYR A 51 -5.84 -13.03 -2.59
C TYR A 51 -5.16 -12.24 -3.70
N ILE A 52 -4.08 -12.80 -4.23
CA ILE A 52 -3.36 -12.22 -5.34
C ILE A 52 -3.40 -13.24 -6.48
N ASN A 53 -3.94 -12.81 -7.61
CA ASN A 53 -4.04 -13.68 -8.78
C ASN A 53 -4.76 -14.99 -8.47
N GLY A 54 -5.76 -14.90 -7.60
CA GLY A 54 -6.59 -16.05 -7.26
C GLY A 54 -6.06 -16.91 -6.15
N GLU A 55 -4.90 -16.58 -5.60
CA GLU A 55 -4.30 -17.41 -4.54
C GLU A 55 -4.15 -16.63 -3.25
N LEU A 56 -4.36 -17.31 -2.15
CA LEU A 56 -4.23 -16.70 -0.84
C LEU A 56 -2.81 -16.17 -0.65
N LEU A 57 -2.69 -14.93 -0.22
CA LEU A 57 -1.39 -14.32 0.00
C LEU A 57 -0.90 -14.70 1.39
N GLU A 58 -0.30 -15.87 1.48
CA GLU A 58 0.11 -16.41 2.77
C GLU A 58 1.28 -15.68 3.39
N SER A 59 2.08 -15.00 2.58
CA SER A 59 3.22 -14.28 3.09
C SER A 59 2.85 -12.96 3.72
N ASP A 60 1.58 -12.58 3.70
CA ASP A 60 1.14 -11.36 4.31
C ASP A 60 1.02 -11.56 5.82
N ILE A 61 2.13 -11.35 6.50
CA ILE A 61 2.17 -11.54 7.95
C ILE A 61 1.95 -10.23 8.69
N TYR A 62 1.63 -9.17 7.97
CA TYR A 62 1.56 -7.84 8.56
C TYR A 62 0.21 -7.48 9.09
N GLY A 63 -0.83 -8.06 8.55
CA GLY A 63 -2.16 -7.83 9.07
C GLY A 63 -2.54 -8.96 10.01
N ALA A 64 -2.67 -8.65 11.28
CA ALA A 64 -2.91 -9.68 12.28
C ALA A 64 -4.35 -10.13 12.35
N GLU A 65 -5.26 -9.34 11.82
CA GLU A 65 -6.68 -9.63 11.98
C GLU A 65 -7.33 -9.93 10.67
N VAL A 66 -8.37 -10.76 10.73
CA VAL A 66 -9.21 -11.00 9.57
C VAL A 66 -9.92 -9.69 9.24
N MET A 67 -9.90 -9.30 7.97
CA MET A 67 -10.51 -8.05 7.58
C MET A 67 -12.03 -8.15 7.58
N ILE A 68 -12.66 -7.17 8.20
CA ILE A 68 -14.10 -7.14 8.25
C ILE A 68 -14.67 -6.52 6.98
N GLU A 69 -13.98 -5.52 6.45
CA GLU A 69 -14.44 -4.81 5.26
C GLU A 69 -13.51 -5.03 4.10
N ALA A 70 -14.05 -5.54 3.01
CA ALA A 70 -13.25 -5.71 1.79
C ALA A 70 -13.27 -4.45 0.94
N GLY A 71 -14.28 -3.62 1.11
CA GLY A 71 -14.41 -2.40 0.34
C GLY A 71 -14.41 -2.65 -1.15
N THR A 72 -13.65 -1.85 -1.88
CA THR A 72 -13.61 -1.98 -3.33
C THR A 72 -13.00 -3.29 -3.78
N ALA A 73 -12.26 -3.95 -2.91
CA ALA A 73 -11.59 -5.20 -3.26
C ALA A 73 -12.46 -6.42 -3.04
N SER A 74 -13.74 -6.23 -2.70
CA SER A 74 -14.65 -7.37 -2.62
C SER A 74 -14.78 -8.03 -3.98
N GLU A 75 -14.62 -7.25 -5.05
CA GLU A 75 -14.53 -7.80 -6.40
C GLU A 75 -13.07 -7.75 -6.82
N PRO A 76 -12.63 -8.67 -7.67
CA PRO A 76 -11.23 -8.64 -8.09
C PRO A 76 -10.87 -7.35 -8.80
N ILE A 77 -9.73 -6.80 -8.48
CA ILE A 77 -9.24 -5.59 -9.11
C ILE A 77 -7.94 -5.92 -9.81
N THR A 78 -7.89 -5.72 -11.12
CA THR A 78 -6.66 -5.97 -11.86
C THR A 78 -5.89 -4.67 -12.00
N LEU A 79 -4.66 -4.67 -11.51
CA LEU A 79 -3.84 -3.47 -11.49
C LEU A 79 -3.14 -3.28 -12.84
N GLY A 80 -3.08 -2.04 -13.28
CA GLY A 80 -2.40 -1.71 -14.53
C GLY A 80 -0.90 -1.71 -14.35
N GLU A 81 -0.20 -1.23 -15.36
CA GLU A 81 1.25 -1.32 -15.41
C GLU A 81 1.97 -0.48 -14.37
N ASP A 82 1.34 0.56 -13.89
CA ASP A 82 1.96 1.42 -12.89
C ASP A 82 1.08 1.57 -11.66
N GLU A 83 0.23 0.61 -11.40
CA GLU A 83 -0.75 0.71 -10.34
C GLU A 83 -0.41 -0.21 -9.17
N TYR A 84 -0.71 0.27 -7.98
CA TYR A 84 -0.39 -0.42 -6.75
C TYR A 84 -1.60 -0.42 -5.83
N PHE A 85 -1.74 -1.50 -5.06
CA PHE A 85 -2.80 -1.61 -4.07
C PHE A 85 -2.12 -1.65 -2.70
N VAL A 86 -2.54 -0.79 -1.80
CA VAL A 86 -1.91 -0.68 -0.48
C VAL A 86 -2.91 -0.97 0.62
N LEU A 87 -2.43 -1.54 1.71
CA LEU A 87 -3.24 -1.78 2.89
C LEU A 87 -2.49 -1.25 4.11
N GLY A 88 -3.24 -0.78 5.09
CA GLY A 88 -2.66 -0.46 6.37
C GLY A 88 -2.48 -1.75 7.16
N ASP A 89 -1.48 -1.80 8.01
CA ASP A 89 -1.26 -3.00 8.80
C ASP A 89 -2.38 -3.23 9.80
N ASN A 90 -2.94 -2.15 10.33
CA ASN A 90 -4.11 -2.29 11.19
C ASN A 90 -5.33 -2.40 10.30
N ARG A 91 -5.59 -3.59 9.78
CA ARG A 91 -6.51 -3.83 8.69
C ARG A 91 -7.93 -3.36 8.95
N ASN A 92 -8.39 -3.42 10.17
CA ASN A 92 -9.77 -3.04 10.46
C ASN A 92 -9.92 -1.58 10.89
N HIS A 93 -8.81 -0.84 10.93
CA HIS A 93 -8.84 0.56 11.31
C HIS A 93 -7.95 1.38 10.40
N SER A 94 -7.94 1.05 9.12
CA SER A 94 -7.07 1.68 8.16
C SER A 94 -7.86 2.23 7.00
N LEU A 95 -7.50 3.42 6.56
CA LEU A 95 -8.05 3.97 5.34
C LEU A 95 -7.01 3.73 4.26
N ASP A 96 -7.30 2.83 3.35
CA ASP A 96 -6.32 2.39 2.37
C ASP A 96 -7.01 2.13 1.03
N SER A 97 -6.38 1.33 0.15
CA SER A 97 -6.90 1.14 -1.21
C SER A 97 -8.28 0.50 -1.26
N ARG A 98 -8.74 -0.10 -0.16
CA ARG A 98 -10.09 -0.64 -0.12
C ARG A 98 -11.15 0.47 -0.12
N ASP A 99 -10.75 1.68 0.24
CA ASP A 99 -11.67 2.80 0.31
C ASP A 99 -11.50 3.65 -0.94
N PRO A 100 -12.59 4.05 -1.60
CA PRO A 100 -12.47 4.84 -2.82
C PRO A 100 -11.70 6.15 -2.64
N SER A 101 -11.67 6.69 -1.43
CA SER A 101 -10.95 7.95 -1.22
C SER A 101 -9.45 7.78 -1.38
N VAL A 102 -8.93 6.60 -1.15
CA VAL A 102 -7.53 6.31 -1.40
C VAL A 102 -7.39 5.64 -2.75
N GLY A 103 -8.13 4.56 -2.95
CA GLY A 103 -8.17 3.88 -4.23
C GLY A 103 -6.85 3.26 -4.63
N ILE A 104 -6.71 3.04 -5.92
CA ILE A 104 -5.51 2.47 -6.49
C ILE A 104 -4.50 3.59 -6.67
N LEU A 105 -3.27 3.36 -6.26
CA LEU A 105 -2.22 4.36 -6.38
C LEU A 105 -1.39 4.13 -7.62
N LYS A 106 -0.95 5.21 -8.25
CA LYS A 106 -0.04 5.10 -9.36
C LYS A 106 1.36 5.32 -8.87
N ARG A 107 2.33 4.81 -9.62
CA ARG A 107 3.71 4.95 -9.22
C ARG A 107 4.07 6.40 -8.94
N GLU A 108 3.54 7.31 -9.74
CA GLU A 108 3.86 8.72 -9.55
C GLU A 108 3.32 9.28 -8.24
N ASP A 109 2.35 8.60 -7.62
CA ASP A 109 1.80 9.03 -6.34
C ASP A 109 2.69 8.64 -5.18
N LEU A 110 3.61 7.72 -5.39
CA LEU A 110 4.43 7.20 -4.30
C LEU A 110 5.66 8.07 -4.14
N ILE A 111 5.77 8.69 -2.98
CA ILE A 111 6.92 9.52 -2.71
C ILE A 111 7.58 9.00 -1.47
N GLY A 112 8.84 9.22 -1.34
CA GLY A 112 9.50 8.91 -0.10
C GLY A 112 9.65 7.45 0.25
N ARG A 113 9.41 6.54 -0.69
CA ARG A 113 9.51 5.14 -0.37
C ARG A 113 10.87 4.77 0.22
N ALA A 114 11.93 5.24 -0.41
CA ALA A 114 13.24 4.93 0.10
C ALA A 114 13.51 5.63 1.42
N TRP A 115 12.88 6.76 1.63
CA TRP A 115 13.03 7.45 2.88
C TRP A 115 12.46 6.63 4.00
N VAL A 116 11.31 6.05 3.79
CA VAL A 116 10.67 5.25 4.82
C VAL A 116 11.57 4.12 5.22
N ARG A 117 12.29 3.51 4.29
CA ARG A 117 13.14 2.42 4.62
C ARG A 117 14.33 2.83 5.43
N ILE A 118 14.76 4.06 5.32
CA ILE A 118 15.89 4.55 6.04
C ILE A 118 15.56 4.88 7.47
N TYR A 119 14.37 5.34 7.71
CA TYR A 119 14.01 5.79 9.05
C TYR A 119 13.56 4.65 9.93
N PRO A 120 13.84 4.75 11.24
CA PRO A 120 13.34 3.74 12.17
C PRO A 120 11.84 3.83 12.24
N PHE A 121 11.20 2.71 12.13
CA PHE A 121 9.77 2.72 12.13
C PHE A 121 9.13 3.05 13.43
N ASP A 122 9.80 2.81 14.52
CA ASP A 122 9.24 3.19 15.81
C ASP A 122 9.01 4.69 15.84
N LYS A 123 9.85 5.45 15.16
CA LYS A 123 9.64 6.87 15.12
C LYS A 123 8.57 7.24 14.12
N MET A 124 8.50 6.53 13.05
CA MET A 124 7.49 6.80 12.06
C MET A 124 6.12 6.42 12.57
N GLY A 125 6.06 5.59 13.56
CA GLY A 125 4.80 5.15 14.08
C GLY A 125 3.97 6.25 14.69
N VAL A 126 4.57 7.38 15.01
CA VAL A 126 3.78 8.46 15.56
C VAL A 126 3.04 9.17 14.47
N ILE A 127 3.38 8.92 13.22
CA ILE A 127 2.66 9.48 12.10
C ILE A 127 1.53 8.53 11.81
N ARG A 128 0.35 9.04 11.57
CA ARG A 128 -0.77 8.20 11.40
C ARG A 128 -0.61 7.24 10.31
N HIS A 129 -0.73 6.03 10.49
CA HIS A 129 -0.66 5.06 9.42
C HIS A 129 -1.70 3.97 9.57
N GLU A 130 -2.76 4.25 10.23
CA GLU A 130 -3.81 3.29 10.29
C GLU A 130 -4.64 3.28 9.06
#